data_9a29fd179091789b1058beb76fc4e89f
#
_entry.id   9a29fd179091789b1058beb76fc4e89f
#
_cell.length_a   1.000
_cell.length_b   1.000
_cell.length_c   1.000
_cell.angle_alpha   90.00
_cell.angle_beta   90.00
_cell.angle_gamma   90.00
#
_symmetry.space_group_name_H-M   'P 1'
#
loop_
_entity.id
_entity.type
_entity.pdbx_description
1 polymer ?
#
loop_
_entity_poly.entity_id
_entity_poly.type
_entity_poly.pdbx_seq_one_letter_code
_entity_poly.pdbx_strand_id
1 'polypeptide(L)'
;MKDVDIVGLNHYRRYFDFNQKWPQYSADKHFVAIEDFLNQPYVFPDLESILNKYDIILPVARHWRVSNTQQYADYHIAKDWEMLRQIIKEKSPQYISAFEKTMDHSNKSVGYNMFITHWKHFNAYSEWLFDILFEVERRVPPIDDPIQSRIYGYMSERLINVFCEYHKLRIKHIPLIMPLDVYHNGLNVDNMHATFRRIKNDFIYKTSK
;
A
#
# COMPACT_ATOMS: atom_id res chain seq x y z
N MET A 1 -10.66 24.02 3.88
CA MET A 1 -11.53 22.81 3.72
C MET A 1 -12.05 22.43 5.09
N LYS A 2 -13.08 23.17 5.58
CA LYS A 2 -13.63 22.93 6.94
C LYS A 2 -14.83 21.97 6.98
N ASP A 3 -15.29 21.49 5.83
CA ASP A 3 -16.54 20.73 5.72
C ASP A 3 -16.37 19.30 5.16
N VAL A 4 -15.13 18.76 5.22
CA VAL A 4 -14.86 17.38 4.79
C VAL A 4 -14.58 16.53 6.02
N ASP A 5 -15.52 15.66 6.38
CA ASP A 5 -15.38 14.79 7.54
C ASP A 5 -14.67 13.46 7.20
N ILE A 6 -14.86 12.98 5.98
CA ILE A 6 -14.32 11.69 5.50
C ILE A 6 -13.50 11.93 4.24
N VAL A 7 -12.30 11.34 4.19
CA VAL A 7 -11.38 11.39 3.05
C VAL A 7 -11.06 9.97 2.59
N GLY A 8 -11.12 9.76 1.28
CA GLY A 8 -10.70 8.53 0.63
C GLY A 8 -9.55 8.76 -0.35
N LEU A 9 -8.49 7.98 -0.24
CA LEU A 9 -7.45 7.87 -1.24
C LEU A 9 -7.58 6.55 -1.97
N ASN A 10 -7.75 6.61 -3.29
CA ASN A 10 -7.93 5.43 -4.12
C ASN A 10 -6.87 5.35 -5.22
N HIS A 11 -6.62 4.17 -5.75
CA HIS A 11 -5.69 3.96 -6.87
C HIS A 11 -6.46 3.92 -8.20
N TYR A 12 -5.87 4.40 -9.29
CA TYR A 12 -6.54 4.55 -10.58
C TYR A 12 -7.05 3.24 -11.22
N ARG A 13 -6.56 2.08 -10.79
CA ARG A 13 -6.96 0.75 -11.30
C ARG A 13 -7.37 -0.21 -10.19
N ARG A 14 -7.71 0.29 -9.00
CA ARG A 14 -8.09 -0.54 -7.85
C ARG A 14 -9.21 0.13 -7.11
N TYR A 15 -10.20 -0.65 -6.72
CA TYR A 15 -11.40 -0.17 -6.05
C TYR A 15 -11.68 -1.04 -4.83
N PHE A 16 -12.22 -0.49 -3.76
CA PHE A 16 -12.67 -1.27 -2.62
C PHE A 16 -13.91 -2.10 -2.98
N ASP A 17 -13.89 -3.41 -2.74
CA ASP A 17 -15.05 -4.27 -2.97
C ASP A 17 -15.96 -4.32 -1.74
N PHE A 18 -16.75 -3.29 -1.55
CA PHE A 18 -17.70 -3.22 -0.44
C PHE A 18 -18.83 -4.25 -0.56
N ASN A 19 -19.19 -4.68 -1.76
CA ASN A 19 -20.31 -5.58 -2.00
C ASN A 19 -19.92 -7.06 -1.93
N GLN A 20 -18.63 -7.38 -2.06
CA GLN A 20 -18.08 -8.74 -2.11
C GLN A 20 -18.82 -9.68 -3.10
N LYS A 21 -19.31 -9.11 -4.21
CA LYS A 21 -20.10 -9.82 -5.23
C LYS A 21 -19.25 -10.51 -6.30
N TRP A 22 -17.97 -10.17 -6.36
CA TRP A 22 -17.07 -10.66 -7.40
C TRP A 22 -16.44 -11.99 -7.01
N PRO A 23 -16.17 -12.88 -7.98
CA PRO A 23 -15.45 -14.11 -7.73
C PRO A 23 -14.11 -13.83 -7.04
N GLN A 24 -13.90 -14.44 -5.90
CA GLN A 24 -12.69 -14.24 -5.13
C GLN A 24 -11.50 -14.97 -5.78
N TYR A 25 -10.52 -14.21 -6.28
CA TYR A 25 -9.27 -14.78 -6.80
C TYR A 25 -8.26 -15.06 -5.68
N SER A 26 -8.18 -14.17 -4.71
CA SER A 26 -7.37 -14.29 -3.49
C SER A 26 -8.05 -13.52 -2.36
N ALA A 27 -7.63 -13.75 -1.12
CA ALA A 27 -8.24 -13.08 0.03
C ALA A 27 -8.17 -11.54 -0.04
N ASP A 28 -7.21 -10.99 -0.81
CA ASP A 28 -6.96 -9.55 -0.90
C ASP A 28 -7.52 -8.90 -2.18
N LYS A 29 -7.82 -9.68 -3.25
CA LYS A 29 -8.20 -9.12 -4.56
C LYS A 29 -9.17 -9.99 -5.33
N HIS A 30 -10.04 -9.30 -6.06
CA HIS A 30 -10.91 -9.86 -7.07
C HIS A 30 -10.53 -9.27 -8.43
N PHE A 31 -10.15 -10.13 -9.38
CA PHE A 31 -9.94 -9.72 -10.76
C PHE A 31 -11.25 -9.80 -11.53
N VAL A 32 -11.57 -8.74 -12.25
CA VAL A 32 -12.85 -8.59 -12.95
C VAL A 32 -12.57 -8.10 -14.37
N ALA A 33 -13.30 -8.61 -15.38
CA ALA A 33 -13.24 -8.02 -16.70
C ALA A 33 -13.69 -6.57 -16.64
N ILE A 34 -13.01 -5.67 -17.33
CA ILE A 34 -13.32 -4.24 -17.29
C ILE A 34 -14.75 -3.96 -17.74
N GLU A 35 -15.26 -4.72 -18.72
CA GLU A 35 -16.65 -4.59 -19.19
C GLU A 35 -17.66 -4.98 -18.13
N ASP A 36 -17.42 -6.10 -17.42
CA ASP A 36 -18.28 -6.52 -16.32
C ASP A 36 -18.28 -5.49 -15.19
N PHE A 37 -17.10 -4.90 -14.89
CA PHE A 37 -16.99 -3.84 -13.91
C PHE A 37 -17.74 -2.58 -14.31
N LEU A 38 -17.67 -2.17 -15.59
CA LEU A 38 -18.37 -0.97 -16.09
C LEU A 38 -19.87 -1.17 -16.20
N ASN A 39 -20.34 -2.40 -16.44
CA ASN A 39 -21.77 -2.72 -16.55
C ASN A 39 -22.47 -2.90 -15.19
N GLN A 40 -21.74 -2.93 -14.09
CA GLN A 40 -22.31 -3.03 -12.75
C GLN A 40 -22.19 -1.71 -12.00
N PRO A 41 -23.27 -1.22 -11.38
CA PRO A 41 -23.19 -0.01 -10.58
C PRO A 41 -22.26 -0.24 -9.38
N TYR A 42 -21.27 0.64 -9.23
CA TYR A 42 -20.47 0.67 -8.03
C TYR A 42 -21.28 1.29 -6.89
N VAL A 43 -21.57 0.48 -5.89
CA VAL A 43 -22.37 0.90 -4.74
C VAL A 43 -21.47 1.31 -3.60
N PHE A 44 -21.50 2.59 -3.25
CA PHE A 44 -20.85 3.08 -2.05
C PHE A 44 -21.64 2.63 -0.81
N PRO A 45 -20.96 2.13 0.23
CA PRO A 45 -21.59 1.81 1.50
C PRO A 45 -21.90 3.09 2.29
N ASP A 46 -22.64 2.95 3.35
CA ASP A 46 -22.72 3.98 4.39
C ASP A 46 -21.36 4.04 5.13
N LEU A 47 -20.49 4.96 4.66
CA LEU A 47 -19.15 5.15 5.21
C LEU A 47 -19.18 5.66 6.65
N GLU A 48 -20.15 6.49 7.00
CA GLU A 48 -20.30 7.00 8.37
C GLU A 48 -20.58 5.85 9.35
N SER A 49 -21.49 4.96 9.01
CA SER A 49 -21.81 3.79 9.83
C SER A 49 -20.58 2.88 10.03
N ILE A 50 -19.73 2.74 9.01
CA ILE A 50 -18.49 1.96 9.10
C ILE A 50 -17.48 2.69 10.00
N LEU A 51 -17.24 3.98 9.75
CA LEU A 51 -16.22 4.77 10.43
C LEU A 51 -16.61 5.16 11.87
N ASN A 52 -17.86 5.01 12.26
CA ASN A 52 -18.28 5.06 13.67
C ASN A 52 -17.74 3.85 14.47
N LYS A 53 -17.53 2.70 13.81
CA LYS A 53 -17.01 1.47 14.45
C LYS A 53 -15.51 1.28 14.26
N TYR A 54 -14.96 1.83 13.18
CA TYR A 54 -13.56 1.71 12.79
C TYR A 54 -12.97 3.11 12.56
N ASP A 55 -11.69 3.25 12.72
CA ASP A 55 -11.01 4.55 12.54
C ASP A 55 -10.53 4.73 11.09
N ILE A 56 -10.29 3.60 10.38
CA ILE A 56 -9.79 3.59 9.01
C ILE A 56 -10.23 2.33 8.26
N ILE A 57 -10.52 2.47 6.97
CA ILE A 57 -10.72 1.36 6.03
C ILE A 57 -9.44 1.20 5.22
N LEU A 58 -8.90 0.00 5.18
CA LEU A 58 -7.70 -0.38 4.42
C LEU A 58 -7.98 -1.59 3.54
N PRO A 59 -7.20 -1.81 2.47
CA PRO A 59 -7.18 -3.09 1.78
C PRO A 59 -6.88 -4.25 2.71
N VAL A 60 -7.29 -5.47 2.32
CA VAL A 60 -6.87 -6.67 3.02
C VAL A 60 -5.35 -6.79 2.97
N ALA A 61 -4.73 -7.02 4.12
CA ALA A 61 -3.29 -7.14 4.21
C ALA A 61 -2.79 -8.42 3.53
N ARG A 62 -1.65 -8.32 2.86
CA ARG A 62 -0.93 -9.45 2.27
C ARG A 62 -0.05 -10.12 3.30
N HIS A 63 0.17 -11.41 3.11
CA HIS A 63 1.14 -12.20 3.85
C HIS A 63 2.34 -12.54 2.97
N TRP A 64 3.52 -12.29 3.47
CA TRP A 64 4.78 -12.60 2.81
C TRP A 64 5.44 -13.82 3.46
N ARG A 65 6.45 -14.39 2.81
CA ARG A 65 7.26 -15.48 3.38
C ARG A 65 8.33 -14.99 4.35
N VAL A 66 8.64 -13.71 4.29
CA VAL A 66 9.68 -13.02 5.05
C VAL A 66 9.09 -11.79 5.73
N SER A 67 9.83 -11.14 6.62
CA SER A 67 9.39 -9.87 7.22
C SER A 67 9.18 -8.79 6.17
N ASN A 68 8.40 -7.75 6.50
CA ASN A 68 8.16 -6.63 5.58
C ASN A 68 9.45 -5.89 5.23
N THR A 69 10.38 -5.76 6.18
CA THR A 69 11.73 -5.22 5.93
C THR A 69 12.51 -6.08 4.94
N GLN A 70 12.54 -7.40 5.12
CA GLN A 70 13.21 -8.29 4.19
C GLN A 70 12.54 -8.28 2.81
N GLN A 71 11.20 -8.23 2.77
CA GLN A 71 10.46 -8.12 1.52
C GLN A 71 10.80 -6.82 0.77
N TYR A 72 10.99 -5.70 1.48
CA TYR A 72 11.47 -4.47 0.84
C TYR A 72 12.87 -4.66 0.27
N ALA A 73 13.81 -5.19 1.06
CA ALA A 73 15.19 -5.40 0.65
C ALA A 73 15.37 -6.39 -0.52
N ASP A 74 14.44 -7.33 -0.68
CA ASP A 74 14.46 -8.29 -1.81
C ASP A 74 14.04 -7.64 -3.14
N TYR A 75 13.31 -6.52 -3.13
CA TYR A 75 12.78 -5.86 -4.33
C TYR A 75 13.32 -4.45 -4.56
N HIS A 76 13.93 -3.84 -3.56
CA HIS A 76 14.37 -2.46 -3.57
C HIS A 76 15.76 -2.33 -2.92
N ILE A 77 16.28 -1.11 -2.87
CA ILE A 77 17.58 -0.82 -2.30
C ILE A 77 17.51 -0.83 -0.75
N ALA A 78 18.12 -1.83 -0.14
CA ALA A 78 18.08 -2.01 1.31
C ALA A 78 18.63 -0.80 2.09
N LYS A 79 19.66 -0.11 1.57
CA LYS A 79 20.23 1.11 2.19
C LYS A 79 19.21 2.24 2.32
N ASP A 80 18.29 2.37 1.36
CA ASP A 80 17.26 3.41 1.41
C ASP A 80 16.26 3.12 2.53
N TRP A 81 15.98 1.83 2.78
CA TRP A 81 15.13 1.41 3.90
C TRP A 81 15.76 1.68 5.26
N GLU A 82 17.07 1.43 5.39
CA GLU A 82 17.80 1.76 6.60
C GLU A 82 17.89 3.27 6.83
N MET A 83 18.03 4.06 5.76
CA MET A 83 17.97 5.53 5.84
C MET A 83 16.57 5.99 6.31
N LEU A 84 15.48 5.41 5.77
CA LEU A 84 14.13 5.68 6.24
C LEU A 84 13.98 5.39 7.74
N ARG A 85 14.47 4.23 8.21
CA ARG A 85 14.47 3.85 9.63
C ARG A 85 15.21 4.88 10.48
N GLN A 86 16.40 5.29 10.05
CA GLN A 86 17.19 6.29 10.76
C GLN A 86 16.45 7.63 10.84
N ILE A 87 15.86 8.08 9.74
CA ILE A 87 15.07 9.33 9.70
C ILE A 87 13.89 9.26 10.68
N ILE A 88 13.15 8.14 10.70
CA ILE A 88 12.06 7.96 11.66
C ILE A 88 12.59 8.03 13.11
N LYS A 89 13.73 7.41 13.38
CA LYS A 89 14.35 7.44 14.71
C LYS A 89 14.76 8.86 15.14
N GLU A 90 15.20 9.68 14.20
CA GLU A 90 15.63 11.06 14.46
C GLU A 90 14.45 12.03 14.61
N LYS A 91 13.47 11.95 13.70
CA LYS A 91 12.37 12.92 13.62
C LYS A 91 11.12 12.51 14.40
N SER A 92 10.90 11.21 14.54
CA SER A 92 9.69 10.64 15.13
C SER A 92 10.03 9.40 15.97
N PRO A 93 10.92 9.49 16.97
CA PRO A 93 11.40 8.33 17.74
C PRO A 93 10.29 7.51 18.39
N GLN A 94 9.15 8.14 18.70
CA GLN A 94 7.96 7.47 19.26
C GLN A 94 7.35 6.43 18.32
N TYR A 95 7.63 6.49 17.00
CA TYR A 95 7.13 5.52 16.00
C TYR A 95 8.03 4.29 15.85
N ILE A 96 9.24 4.28 16.42
CA ILE A 96 10.22 3.19 16.20
C ILE A 96 9.68 1.85 16.66
N SER A 97 9.06 1.76 17.81
CA SER A 97 8.49 0.50 18.30
C SER A 97 7.37 -0.03 17.37
N ALA A 98 6.53 0.87 16.82
CA ALA A 98 5.52 0.51 15.82
C ALA A 98 6.16 0.07 14.49
N PHE A 99 7.24 0.74 14.08
CA PHE A 99 8.01 0.37 12.88
C PHE A 99 8.61 -1.05 13.04
N GLU A 100 9.33 -1.31 14.11
CA GLU A 100 9.93 -2.63 14.39
C GLU A 100 8.86 -3.73 14.42
N LYS A 101 7.76 -3.50 15.13
CA LYS A 101 6.67 -4.45 15.23
C LYS A 101 6.04 -4.77 13.88
N THR A 102 5.79 -3.75 13.06
CA THR A 102 5.07 -3.94 11.79
C THR A 102 5.98 -4.29 10.62
N MET A 103 7.23 -3.84 10.62
CA MET A 103 8.16 -4.04 9.52
C MET A 103 9.14 -5.17 9.75
N ASP A 104 9.78 -5.23 10.93
CA ASP A 104 10.83 -6.21 11.19
C ASP A 104 10.27 -7.53 11.72
N HIS A 105 9.25 -7.47 12.57
CA HIS A 105 8.68 -8.63 13.25
C HIS A 105 7.34 -9.10 12.67
N SER A 106 6.89 -8.50 11.57
CA SER A 106 5.67 -8.91 10.88
C SER A 106 5.97 -9.24 9.41
N ASN A 107 5.30 -10.28 8.92
CA ASN A 107 5.26 -10.65 7.51
C ASN A 107 3.92 -10.25 6.85
N LYS A 108 3.11 -9.42 7.53
CA LYS A 108 1.79 -8.99 7.09
C LYS A 108 1.77 -7.48 6.94
N SER A 109 1.38 -6.98 5.76
CA SER A 109 1.23 -5.54 5.52
C SER A 109 0.17 -5.23 4.48
N VAL A 110 -0.44 -4.06 4.65
CA VAL A 110 -1.27 -3.43 3.61
C VAL A 110 -0.34 -2.68 2.65
N GLY A 111 -0.65 -2.72 1.38
CA GLY A 111 0.00 -1.92 0.34
C GLY A 111 -0.98 -0.99 -0.37
N TYR A 112 -0.53 -0.40 -1.48
CA TYR A 112 -1.30 0.36 -2.46
C TYR A 112 -1.64 1.82 -2.10
N ASN A 113 -1.23 2.39 -0.99
CA ASN A 113 -1.59 3.76 -0.59
C ASN A 113 -3.10 4.04 -0.75
N MET A 114 -3.94 3.09 -0.34
CA MET A 114 -5.39 3.20 -0.41
C MET A 114 -5.98 3.16 0.98
N PHE A 115 -6.83 4.13 1.30
CA PHE A 115 -7.54 4.15 2.59
C PHE A 115 -8.77 5.07 2.52
N ILE A 116 -9.69 4.88 3.47
CA ILE A 116 -10.79 5.81 3.76
C ILE A 116 -10.80 6.02 5.26
N THR A 117 -10.80 7.27 5.70
CA THR A 117 -10.72 7.62 7.11
C THR A 117 -11.32 9.01 7.39
N HIS A 118 -11.48 9.36 8.67
CA HIS A 118 -11.82 10.71 9.06
C HIS A 118 -10.70 11.71 8.77
N TRP A 119 -11.07 12.96 8.49
CA TRP A 119 -10.12 14.05 8.22
C TRP A 119 -9.00 14.16 9.25
N LYS A 120 -9.31 13.99 10.54
CA LYS A 120 -8.32 14.06 11.61
C LYS A 120 -7.16 13.07 11.44
N HIS A 121 -7.46 11.83 11.02
CA HIS A 121 -6.44 10.80 10.81
C HIS A 121 -5.71 11.00 9.49
N PHE A 122 -6.43 11.44 8.44
CA PHE A 122 -5.83 11.80 7.17
C PHE A 122 -4.81 12.91 7.33
N ASN A 123 -5.17 13.99 8.02
CA ASN A 123 -4.29 15.13 8.24
C ASN A 123 -3.04 14.72 9.04
N ALA A 124 -3.22 14.05 10.18
CA ALA A 124 -2.12 13.60 11.01
C ALA A 124 -1.19 12.61 10.28
N TYR A 125 -1.75 11.69 9.48
CA TYR A 125 -0.96 10.78 8.66
C TYR A 125 -0.18 11.52 7.58
N SER A 126 -0.81 12.45 6.88
CA SER A 126 -0.18 13.22 5.81
C SER A 126 0.95 14.10 6.34
N GLU A 127 0.74 14.81 7.44
CA GLU A 127 1.78 15.64 8.07
C GLU A 127 2.99 14.79 8.46
N TRP A 128 2.78 13.67 9.14
CA TRP A 128 3.85 12.77 9.53
C TRP A 128 4.55 12.12 8.33
N LEU A 129 3.77 11.62 7.37
CA LEU A 129 4.30 10.94 6.18
C LEU A 129 5.20 11.85 5.36
N PHE A 130 4.72 13.06 5.04
CA PHE A 130 5.48 13.99 4.20
C PHE A 130 6.68 14.58 4.93
N ASP A 131 6.60 14.79 6.24
CA ASP A 131 7.76 15.19 7.04
C ASP A 131 8.90 14.16 6.97
N ILE A 132 8.56 12.86 6.97
CA ILE A 132 9.53 11.77 6.79
C ILE A 132 10.02 11.67 5.34
N LEU A 133 9.10 11.68 4.35
CA LEU A 133 9.47 11.47 2.95
C LEU A 133 10.29 12.61 2.36
N PHE A 134 10.03 13.86 2.72
CA PHE A 134 10.88 14.99 2.31
C PHE A 134 12.29 14.91 2.90
N GLU A 135 12.44 14.37 4.09
CA GLU A 135 13.77 14.14 4.65
C GLU A 135 14.48 12.96 3.96
N VAL A 136 13.74 11.93 3.55
CA VAL A 136 14.31 10.86 2.69
C VAL A 136 14.79 11.46 1.38
N GLU A 137 13.95 12.29 0.71
CA GLU A 137 14.31 12.95 -0.55
C GLU A 137 15.60 13.77 -0.42
N ARG A 138 15.78 14.45 0.71
CA ARG A 138 16.98 15.25 0.98
C ARG A 138 18.24 14.42 1.17
N ARG A 139 18.14 13.18 1.70
CA ARG A 139 19.30 12.34 2.06
C ARG A 139 19.60 11.24 1.06
N VAL A 140 18.61 10.81 0.30
CA VAL A 140 18.75 9.74 -0.69
C VAL A 140 18.89 10.35 -2.06
N PRO A 141 20.05 10.20 -2.73
CA PRO A 141 20.24 10.79 -4.05
C PRO A 141 19.29 10.18 -5.08
N PRO A 142 18.88 10.96 -6.09
CA PRO A 142 18.06 10.46 -7.19
C PRO A 142 18.74 9.31 -7.91
N ILE A 143 17.96 8.31 -8.31
CA ILE A 143 18.42 7.12 -9.03
C ILE A 143 17.82 7.15 -10.43
N ASP A 144 18.66 7.01 -11.43
CA ASP A 144 18.25 6.90 -12.83
C ASP A 144 17.85 5.44 -13.18
N ASP A 145 16.81 4.97 -12.49
CA ASP A 145 16.18 3.67 -12.72
C ASP A 145 14.66 3.84 -12.63
N PRO A 146 13.90 3.45 -13.66
CA PRO A 146 12.43 3.67 -13.70
C PRO A 146 11.64 2.99 -12.56
N ILE A 147 12.21 1.96 -11.93
CA ILE A 147 11.59 1.24 -10.82
C ILE A 147 12.02 1.88 -9.49
N GLN A 148 13.35 2.03 -9.30
CA GLN A 148 13.89 2.51 -8.04
C GLN A 148 13.66 4.02 -7.82
N SER A 149 13.48 4.82 -8.88
CA SER A 149 13.07 6.23 -8.76
C SER A 149 11.72 6.43 -8.04
N ARG A 150 10.91 5.36 -7.90
CA ARG A 150 9.61 5.37 -7.21
C ARG A 150 9.70 5.05 -5.72
N ILE A 151 10.88 5.15 -5.11
CA ILE A 151 11.14 4.72 -3.72
C ILE A 151 10.16 5.33 -2.71
N TYR A 152 9.80 6.62 -2.85
CA TYR A 152 8.87 7.30 -1.95
C TYR A 152 7.48 6.66 -1.96
N GLY A 153 7.01 6.23 -3.14
CA GLY A 153 5.77 5.47 -3.28
C GLY A 153 5.85 4.11 -2.55
N TYR A 154 6.96 3.39 -2.70
CA TYR A 154 7.16 2.10 -2.04
C TYR A 154 7.29 2.22 -0.52
N MET A 155 7.91 3.28 -0.03
CA MET A 155 8.00 3.58 1.39
C MET A 155 6.63 3.96 1.97
N SER A 156 5.91 4.87 1.31
CA SER A 156 4.60 5.33 1.77
C SER A 156 3.57 4.19 1.86
N GLU A 157 3.58 3.24 0.91
CA GLU A 157 2.71 2.05 0.97
C GLU A 157 2.90 1.23 2.25
N ARG A 158 4.07 1.27 2.87
CA ARG A 158 4.37 0.53 4.10
C ARG A 158 4.14 1.36 5.35
N LEU A 159 4.38 2.67 5.26
CA LEU A 159 4.30 3.57 6.42
C LEU A 159 2.89 3.72 6.99
N ILE A 160 1.84 3.52 6.20
CA ILE A 160 0.46 3.49 6.71
C ILE A 160 0.27 2.41 7.79
N ASN A 161 0.97 1.26 7.67
CA ASN A 161 0.91 0.19 8.67
C ASN A 161 1.55 0.63 10.00
N VAL A 162 2.66 1.36 9.92
CA VAL A 162 3.37 1.93 11.09
C VAL A 162 2.50 2.97 11.78
N PHE A 163 1.89 3.86 11.01
CA PHE A 163 0.99 4.89 11.53
C PHE A 163 -0.21 4.27 12.26
N CYS A 164 -0.88 3.31 11.63
CA CYS A 164 -2.03 2.64 12.23
C CYS A 164 -1.65 1.89 13.52
N GLU A 165 -0.49 1.22 13.55
CA GLU A 165 -0.01 0.53 14.75
C GLU A 165 0.32 1.51 15.88
N TYR A 166 1.01 2.61 15.58
CA TYR A 166 1.35 3.62 16.58
C TYR A 166 0.12 4.24 17.23
N HIS A 167 -0.85 4.63 16.40
CA HIS A 167 -2.11 5.25 16.86
C HIS A 167 -3.16 4.24 17.36
N LYS A 168 -2.87 2.91 17.30
CA LYS A 168 -3.81 1.84 17.68
C LYS A 168 -5.16 1.97 16.97
N LEU A 169 -5.15 2.30 15.69
CA LEU A 169 -6.38 2.50 14.93
C LEU A 169 -7.14 1.19 14.75
N ARG A 170 -8.45 1.25 14.92
CA ARG A 170 -9.36 0.14 14.60
C ARG A 170 -9.53 0.08 13.08
N ILE A 171 -9.06 -0.99 12.45
CA ILE A 171 -9.00 -1.12 11.00
C ILE A 171 -10.12 -2.00 10.48
N LYS A 172 -10.87 -1.52 9.48
CA LYS A 172 -11.75 -2.35 8.65
C LYS A 172 -11.01 -2.73 7.39
N HIS A 173 -10.77 -4.02 7.17
CA HIS A 173 -10.19 -4.52 5.93
C HIS A 173 -11.26 -4.84 4.90
N ILE A 174 -11.05 -4.37 3.66
CA ILE A 174 -11.94 -4.61 2.51
C ILE A 174 -11.09 -5.14 1.34
N PRO A 175 -11.54 -6.22 0.65
CA PRO A 175 -10.87 -6.70 -0.56
C PRO A 175 -10.88 -5.63 -1.66
N LEU A 176 -10.01 -5.80 -2.66
CA LEU A 176 -9.93 -4.91 -3.81
C LEU A 176 -10.50 -5.56 -5.05
N ILE A 177 -11.20 -4.78 -5.85
CA ILE A 177 -11.51 -5.08 -7.24
C ILE A 177 -10.37 -4.54 -8.10
N MET A 178 -9.88 -5.37 -9.03
CA MET A 178 -8.90 -5.00 -10.03
C MET A 178 -9.47 -5.26 -11.42
N PRO A 179 -10.05 -4.26 -12.08
CA PRO A 179 -10.51 -4.39 -13.46
C PRO A 179 -9.34 -4.68 -14.38
N LEU A 180 -9.49 -5.69 -15.22
CA LEU A 180 -8.51 -6.13 -16.21
C LEU A 180 -9.10 -6.08 -17.60
N ASP A 181 -8.30 -5.65 -18.57
CA ASP A 181 -8.61 -5.82 -19.97
C ASP A 181 -8.38 -7.28 -20.36
N VAL A 182 -9.45 -8.03 -20.56
CA VAL A 182 -9.42 -9.47 -20.89
C VAL A 182 -9.32 -9.75 -22.40
N TYR A 183 -9.35 -8.71 -23.25
CA TYR A 183 -9.48 -8.87 -24.70
C TYR A 183 -8.19 -9.14 -25.48
N HIS A 184 -7.04 -9.19 -24.86
CA HIS A 184 -5.82 -9.65 -25.52
C HIS A 184 -5.61 -11.16 -25.31
N ASN A 185 -6.26 -11.98 -26.17
CA ASN A 185 -5.97 -13.41 -26.43
C ASN A 185 -6.04 -14.39 -25.25
N GLY A 186 -6.93 -14.21 -24.28
CA GLY A 186 -7.15 -15.20 -23.20
C GLY A 186 -5.97 -15.40 -22.24
N LEU A 187 -4.84 -14.75 -22.52
CA LEU A 187 -3.69 -14.70 -21.63
C LEU A 187 -3.66 -13.35 -20.95
N ASN A 188 -3.71 -13.37 -19.63
CA ASN A 188 -3.64 -12.16 -18.81
C ASN A 188 -2.26 -11.52 -18.96
N VAL A 189 -2.10 -10.63 -19.93
CA VAL A 189 -0.83 -9.96 -20.28
C VAL A 189 -0.26 -9.23 -19.06
N ASP A 190 -1.10 -8.64 -18.21
CA ASP A 190 -0.65 -7.98 -16.98
C ASP A 190 -0.08 -8.98 -15.95
N ASN A 191 -0.63 -10.18 -15.86
CA ASN A 191 -0.06 -11.24 -15.01
C ASN A 191 1.24 -11.82 -15.60
N MET A 192 1.33 -11.97 -16.92
CA MET A 192 2.58 -12.33 -17.58
C MET A 192 3.65 -11.25 -17.41
N HIS A 193 3.33 -9.99 -17.62
CA HIS A 193 4.27 -8.88 -17.42
C HIS A 193 4.68 -8.72 -15.95
N ALA A 194 3.79 -8.98 -14.99
CA ALA A 194 4.12 -9.00 -13.58
C ALA A 194 5.04 -10.18 -13.23
N THR A 195 4.79 -11.34 -13.80
CA THR A 195 5.63 -12.55 -13.62
C THR A 195 7.00 -12.36 -14.27
N PHE A 196 7.06 -11.83 -15.50
CA PHE A 196 8.33 -11.53 -16.18
C PHE A 196 9.11 -10.41 -15.49
N ARG A 197 8.45 -9.36 -14.99
CA ARG A 197 9.10 -8.32 -14.16
C ARG A 197 9.68 -8.90 -12.87
N ARG A 198 8.96 -9.81 -12.22
CA ARG A 198 9.42 -10.50 -11.02
C ARG A 198 10.65 -11.35 -11.31
N ILE A 199 10.62 -12.15 -12.38
CA ILE A 199 11.77 -12.97 -12.81
C ILE A 199 12.97 -12.08 -13.20
N LYS A 200 12.73 -10.99 -13.93
CA LYS A 200 13.77 -10.03 -14.31
C LYS A 200 14.39 -9.34 -13.08
N ASN A 201 13.58 -8.93 -12.14
CA ASN A 201 14.05 -8.32 -10.90
C ASN A 201 14.84 -9.33 -10.06
N ASP A 202 14.35 -10.57 -9.90
CA ASP A 202 15.09 -11.65 -9.22
C ASP A 202 16.45 -11.90 -9.87
N PHE A 203 16.55 -11.80 -11.21
CA PHE A 203 17.79 -11.97 -11.94
C PHE A 203 18.75 -10.79 -11.75
N ILE A 204 18.27 -9.56 -11.90
CA ILE A 204 19.07 -8.33 -11.73
C ILE A 204 19.63 -8.24 -10.31
N TYR A 205 18.84 -8.53 -9.28
CA TYR A 205 19.31 -8.46 -7.88
C TYR A 205 20.26 -9.59 -7.49
N LYS A 206 20.18 -10.76 -8.13
CA LYS A 206 21.13 -11.86 -7.91
C LYS A 206 22.49 -11.61 -8.58
N THR A 207 22.52 -10.78 -9.63
CA THR A 207 23.77 -10.45 -10.37
C THR A 207 24.43 -9.16 -9.91
N SER A 208 23.79 -8.39 -9.01
CA SER A 208 24.29 -7.11 -8.47
C SER A 208 24.86 -7.22 -7.05
N LYS A 209 25.09 -8.46 -6.57
CA LYS A 209 25.75 -8.74 -5.28
C LYS A 209 27.20 -9.11 -5.47
#